data_1d05c1ceb299bd69f4499a766cfcdcb2
#
_entry.id   1d05c1ceb299bd69f4499a766cfcdcb2
#
_cell.length_a   1.000
_cell.length_b   1.000
_cell.length_c   1.000
_cell.angle_alpha   90.00
_cell.angle_beta   90.00
_cell.angle_gamma   90.00
#
_symmetry.space_group_name_H-M   'P 1'
#
loop_
_entity.id
_entity.type
_entity.pdbx_description
1 polymer ?
#
loop_
_entity_poly.entity_id
_entity_poly.type
_entity_poly.pdbx_seq_one_letter_code
_entity_poly.pdbx_strand_id
1 'polypeptide(L)'
;NGRKYDIINIDDPYNPRRVGVYELETPGHSIHDVWIENGIAYSSNWADGIVAVDIGAKKFDESDRSSLQYNPLLAKAGQGSPSNPVKLAELGDPTGRNHAAFPFLSKSTGKFYVIGGDEIFPWGIGALKDEPSNPRGGYHFLNFSDPENPVEEAIYQVPEAGSHNMWIVGDTLITGNYQGGLRIVDISGELLGDIYKQGREIGVYLSQHENGRIPNSPMVWGAQPYKEYIFFADMNSGLYCIVIENEEKTEAP
;
A
#
# COMPACT_ATOMS: atom_id res chain seq x y z
N ASN A 1 15.37 -9.53 6.93
CA ASN A 1 14.62 -9.80 5.71
C ASN A 1 15.41 -10.79 4.85
N GLY A 2 14.71 -11.71 4.21
CA GLY A 2 15.29 -12.72 3.32
C GLY A 2 14.66 -12.67 1.95
N ARG A 3 15.25 -13.38 0.99
CA ARG A 3 14.81 -13.45 -0.41
C ARG A 3 13.52 -14.26 -0.61
N LYS A 4 12.93 -14.81 0.45
CA LYS A 4 11.79 -15.73 0.37
C LYS A 4 10.81 -15.52 1.50
N TYR A 5 9.57 -15.94 1.26
CA TYR A 5 8.55 -16.13 2.29
C TYR A 5 8.02 -17.55 2.29
N ASP A 6 7.68 -18.03 3.47
CA ASP A 6 7.06 -19.34 3.67
C ASP A 6 5.53 -19.22 3.57
N ILE A 7 4.90 -20.20 2.96
CA ILE A 7 3.45 -20.35 2.92
C ILE A 7 3.05 -21.41 3.94
N ILE A 8 2.24 -20.99 4.90
CA ILE A 8 1.86 -21.81 6.05
C ILE A 8 0.37 -22.17 5.96
N ASN A 9 0.06 -23.45 6.03
CA ASN A 9 -1.31 -23.91 6.23
C ASN A 9 -1.68 -23.80 7.71
N ILE A 10 -2.79 -23.12 7.99
CA ILE A 10 -3.33 -22.88 9.32
C ILE A 10 -4.77 -23.41 9.50
N ASP A 11 -5.21 -24.38 8.68
CA ASP A 11 -6.53 -25.02 8.83
C ASP A 11 -6.68 -25.65 10.23
N ASP A 12 -5.59 -26.17 10.76
CA ASP A 12 -5.44 -26.49 12.18
C ASP A 12 -4.46 -25.48 12.81
N PRO A 13 -4.97 -24.44 13.51
CA PRO A 13 -4.12 -23.39 14.06
C PRO A 13 -3.20 -23.87 15.20
N TYR A 14 -3.47 -25.04 15.79
CA TYR A 14 -2.61 -25.66 16.79
C TYR A 14 -1.45 -26.45 16.18
N ASN A 15 -1.54 -26.80 14.88
CA ASN A 15 -0.51 -27.54 14.15
C ASN A 15 -0.23 -26.88 12.80
N PRO A 16 0.29 -25.64 12.77
CA PRO A 16 0.60 -24.95 11.52
C PRO A 16 1.71 -25.69 10.75
N ARG A 17 1.55 -25.81 9.43
CA ARG A 17 2.50 -26.53 8.59
C ARG A 17 2.92 -25.70 7.38
N ARG A 18 4.22 -25.60 7.16
CA ARG A 18 4.73 -25.03 5.93
C ARG A 18 4.35 -25.91 4.74
N VAL A 19 3.69 -25.34 3.76
CA VAL A 19 3.24 -26.05 2.55
C VAL A 19 3.96 -25.61 1.29
N GLY A 20 4.58 -24.42 1.30
CA GLY A 20 5.33 -23.91 0.17
C GLY A 20 6.27 -22.79 0.54
N VAL A 21 7.03 -22.35 -0.44
CA VAL A 21 7.98 -21.23 -0.36
C VAL A 21 7.96 -20.51 -1.71
N TYR A 22 7.90 -19.19 -1.68
CA TYR A 22 8.26 -18.39 -2.84
C TYR A 22 9.62 -17.72 -2.60
N GLU A 23 10.46 -17.67 -3.60
CA GLU A 23 11.80 -17.10 -3.54
C GLU A 23 12.03 -16.18 -4.75
N LEU A 24 12.53 -14.95 -4.49
CA LEU A 24 12.92 -14.02 -5.54
C LEU A 24 14.06 -14.58 -6.40
N GLU A 25 14.02 -14.28 -7.68
CA GLU A 25 15.03 -14.74 -8.64
C GLU A 25 16.36 -13.99 -8.49
N THR A 26 16.32 -12.74 -7.97
CA THR A 26 17.51 -11.88 -7.84
C THR A 26 18.31 -12.17 -6.56
N PRO A 27 19.52 -12.73 -6.65
CA PRO A 27 20.36 -12.97 -5.48
C PRO A 27 20.72 -11.67 -4.75
N GLY A 28 20.70 -11.73 -3.40
CA GLY A 28 21.06 -10.59 -2.55
C GLY A 28 19.95 -9.59 -2.30
N HIS A 29 18.82 -9.73 -2.96
CA HIS A 29 17.62 -8.93 -2.71
C HIS A 29 16.76 -9.53 -1.60
N SER A 30 15.79 -8.78 -1.11
CA SER A 30 14.97 -9.23 0.01
C SER A 30 13.51 -8.79 -0.13
N ILE A 31 12.63 -9.66 0.36
CA ILE A 31 11.19 -9.39 0.50
C ILE A 31 10.98 -8.68 1.83
N HIS A 32 10.16 -7.65 1.82
CA HIS A 32 9.82 -6.91 3.04
C HIS A 32 8.42 -7.25 3.54
N ASP A 33 7.42 -7.14 2.69
CA ASP A 33 6.02 -7.39 3.03
C ASP A 33 5.29 -8.18 1.96
N VAL A 34 4.15 -8.77 2.31
CA VAL A 34 3.30 -9.53 1.39
C VAL A 34 1.84 -9.28 1.71
N TRP A 35 1.13 -8.66 0.76
CA TRP A 35 -0.33 -8.59 0.79
C TRP A 35 -0.94 -9.76 0.02
N ILE A 36 -2.00 -10.37 0.55
CA ILE A 36 -2.66 -11.50 -0.12
C ILE A 36 -4.12 -11.16 -0.38
N GLU A 37 -4.53 -11.26 -1.65
CA GLU A 37 -5.92 -11.08 -2.04
C GLU A 37 -6.29 -12.04 -3.19
N ASN A 38 -7.44 -12.71 -3.07
CA ASN A 38 -7.97 -13.64 -4.07
C ASN A 38 -6.98 -14.73 -4.54
N GLY A 39 -6.09 -15.19 -3.64
CA GLY A 39 -5.07 -16.20 -3.94
C GLY A 39 -3.87 -15.67 -4.72
N ILE A 40 -3.74 -14.37 -4.87
CA ILE A 40 -2.54 -13.71 -5.38
C ILE A 40 -1.81 -13.06 -4.20
N ALA A 41 -0.51 -13.33 -4.10
CA ALA A 41 0.39 -12.65 -3.17
C ALA A 41 1.11 -11.50 -3.91
N TYR A 42 0.99 -10.30 -3.39
CA TYR A 42 1.69 -9.10 -3.86
C TYR A 42 2.84 -8.85 -2.89
N SER A 43 4.04 -9.25 -3.27
CA SER A 43 5.20 -9.04 -2.42
C SER A 43 5.90 -7.74 -2.74
N SER A 44 6.34 -7.06 -1.69
CA SER A 44 7.09 -5.82 -1.72
C SER A 44 8.55 -6.10 -1.44
N ASN A 45 9.42 -5.77 -2.38
CA ASN A 45 10.76 -6.37 -2.44
C ASN A 45 11.87 -5.34 -2.58
N TRP A 46 11.72 -4.17 -1.95
CA TRP A 46 12.70 -3.09 -2.04
C TRP A 46 13.01 -2.74 -3.51
N ALA A 47 14.25 -2.93 -3.92
CA ALA A 47 14.72 -2.60 -5.27
C ALA A 47 14.11 -3.48 -6.39
N ASP A 48 13.61 -4.67 -6.07
CA ASP A 48 12.89 -5.51 -7.03
C ASP A 48 11.44 -5.05 -7.23
N GLY A 49 10.98 -4.09 -6.41
CA GLY A 49 9.63 -3.57 -6.49
C GLY A 49 8.56 -4.59 -6.13
N ILE A 50 7.50 -4.66 -6.90
CA ILE A 50 6.35 -5.53 -6.65
C ILE A 50 6.43 -6.77 -7.53
N VAL A 51 6.22 -7.93 -6.89
CA VAL A 51 6.06 -9.21 -7.59
C VAL A 51 4.69 -9.81 -7.22
N ALA A 52 3.86 -10.06 -8.22
CA ALA A 52 2.58 -10.73 -8.07
C ALA A 52 2.74 -12.23 -8.32
N VAL A 53 2.29 -13.05 -7.36
CA VAL A 53 2.48 -14.51 -7.36
C VAL A 53 1.16 -15.23 -7.16
N ASP A 54 0.83 -16.15 -8.05
CA ASP A 54 -0.29 -17.07 -7.88
C ASP A 54 0.07 -18.13 -6.81
N ILE A 55 -0.62 -18.07 -5.69
CA ILE A 55 -0.51 -19.01 -4.57
C ILE A 55 -1.77 -19.86 -4.39
N GLY A 56 -2.62 -19.95 -5.42
CA GLY A 56 -3.88 -20.67 -5.44
C GLY A 56 -5.06 -19.83 -5.88
N ALA A 57 -4.80 -18.81 -6.70
CA ALA A 57 -5.83 -17.98 -7.29
C ALA A 57 -6.70 -18.80 -8.26
N LYS A 58 -8.00 -18.53 -8.24
CA LYS A 58 -8.92 -19.08 -9.24
C LYS A 58 -8.84 -18.21 -10.49
N LYS A 59 -8.67 -18.87 -11.64
CA LYS A 59 -8.71 -18.17 -12.93
C LYS A 59 -10.05 -17.43 -13.07
N PHE A 60 -9.96 -16.17 -13.45
CA PHE A 60 -11.12 -15.33 -13.67
C PHE A 60 -11.76 -15.64 -15.03
N ASP A 61 -13.10 -15.63 -15.08
CA ASP A 61 -13.82 -15.71 -16.35
C ASP A 61 -13.83 -14.32 -17.01
N GLU A 62 -13.12 -14.17 -18.12
CA GLU A 62 -13.01 -12.91 -18.85
C GLU A 62 -14.36 -12.37 -19.35
N SER A 63 -15.40 -13.21 -19.39
CA SER A 63 -16.76 -12.76 -19.75
C SER A 63 -17.40 -11.86 -18.68
N ASP A 64 -16.89 -11.85 -17.45
CA ASP A 64 -17.40 -11.08 -16.33
C ASP A 64 -16.47 -9.90 -15.92
N ARG A 65 -15.97 -9.16 -16.90
CA ARG A 65 -15.14 -7.95 -16.65
C ARG A 65 -15.88 -6.83 -15.91
N SER A 66 -17.21 -6.93 -15.82
CA SER A 66 -18.02 -5.93 -15.12
C SER A 66 -18.08 -6.15 -13.60
N SER A 67 -17.56 -7.26 -13.08
CA SER A 67 -17.57 -7.51 -11.65
C SER A 67 -16.60 -6.58 -10.93
N LEU A 68 -17.00 -6.11 -9.74
CA LEU A 68 -16.16 -5.33 -8.82
C LEU A 68 -14.92 -6.09 -8.31
N GLN A 69 -14.72 -7.33 -8.76
CA GLN A 69 -13.59 -8.19 -8.43
C GLN A 69 -12.64 -8.38 -9.62
N TYR A 70 -12.85 -7.64 -10.71
CA TYR A 70 -11.98 -7.75 -11.87
C TYR A 70 -10.52 -7.45 -11.48
N ASN A 71 -9.68 -8.44 -11.72
CA ASN A 71 -8.24 -8.34 -11.55
C ASN A 71 -7.59 -9.01 -12.77
N PRO A 72 -6.89 -8.26 -13.63
CA PRO A 72 -6.29 -8.81 -14.85
C PRO A 72 -5.29 -9.94 -14.60
N LEU A 73 -4.64 -9.95 -13.42
CA LEU A 73 -3.73 -11.02 -13.03
C LEU A 73 -4.44 -12.37 -12.87
N LEU A 74 -5.74 -12.37 -12.53
CA LEU A 74 -6.53 -13.60 -12.44
C LEU A 74 -6.72 -14.29 -13.80
N ALA A 75 -6.63 -13.56 -14.90
CA ALA A 75 -6.67 -14.15 -16.24
C ALA A 75 -5.42 -15.04 -16.50
N LYS A 76 -4.29 -14.71 -15.89
CA LYS A 76 -3.03 -15.46 -15.95
C LYS A 76 -2.92 -16.53 -14.86
N ALA A 77 -3.76 -16.48 -13.83
CA ALA A 77 -3.73 -17.39 -12.69
C ALA A 77 -4.28 -18.79 -13.01
N GLY A 78 -4.25 -19.68 -12.01
CA GLY A 78 -4.80 -21.04 -12.05
C GLY A 78 -3.77 -22.14 -12.31
N GLN A 79 -2.49 -21.80 -12.32
CA GLN A 79 -1.38 -22.77 -12.35
C GLN A 79 -0.61 -22.83 -11.04
N GLY A 80 -0.74 -21.78 -10.21
CA GLY A 80 -0.16 -21.71 -8.89
C GLY A 80 -0.98 -22.47 -7.85
N SER A 81 -0.32 -22.75 -6.75
CA SER A 81 -0.91 -23.30 -5.54
C SER A 81 -0.05 -22.93 -4.34
N PRO A 82 -0.54 -23.06 -3.09
CA PRO A 82 0.29 -22.83 -1.91
C PRO A 82 1.58 -23.66 -1.88
N SER A 83 1.58 -24.86 -2.47
CA SER A 83 2.76 -25.73 -2.55
C SER A 83 3.61 -25.53 -3.81
N ASN A 84 3.10 -24.79 -4.78
CA ASN A 84 3.79 -24.47 -6.05
C ASN A 84 3.43 -23.05 -6.49
N PRO A 85 3.95 -22.01 -5.82
CA PRO A 85 3.69 -20.64 -6.20
C PRO A 85 4.27 -20.31 -7.59
N VAL A 86 3.51 -19.54 -8.40
CA VAL A 86 3.88 -19.16 -9.77
C VAL A 86 3.84 -17.64 -9.95
N LYS A 87 4.95 -17.05 -10.39
CA LYS A 87 5.02 -15.62 -10.69
C LYS A 87 4.09 -15.27 -11.85
N LEU A 88 3.27 -14.24 -11.68
CA LEU A 88 2.33 -13.74 -12.69
C LEU A 88 2.83 -12.46 -13.37
N ALA A 89 3.39 -11.55 -12.60
CA ALA A 89 3.88 -10.26 -13.08
C ALA A 89 4.90 -9.67 -12.10
N GLU A 90 5.69 -8.72 -12.58
CA GLU A 90 6.59 -7.93 -11.75
C GLU A 90 6.73 -6.51 -12.30
N LEU A 91 6.98 -5.55 -11.43
CA LEU A 91 7.32 -4.18 -11.78
C LEU A 91 8.33 -3.63 -10.76
N GLY A 92 9.51 -3.27 -11.24
CA GLY A 92 10.54 -2.64 -10.43
C GLY A 92 10.07 -1.32 -9.82
N ASP A 93 10.48 -1.05 -8.59
CA ASP A 93 10.18 0.20 -7.91
C ASP A 93 11.08 1.34 -8.43
N PRO A 94 10.51 2.49 -8.82
CA PRO A 94 11.29 3.63 -9.30
C PRO A 94 12.31 4.16 -8.29
N THR A 95 12.04 4.03 -7.00
CA THR A 95 12.91 4.52 -5.91
C THR A 95 13.84 3.45 -5.35
N GLY A 96 13.53 2.17 -5.55
CA GLY A 96 14.22 1.05 -4.93
C GLY A 96 13.91 0.89 -3.43
N ARG A 97 12.78 1.44 -2.96
CA ARG A 97 12.36 1.47 -1.55
C ARG A 97 10.99 0.85 -1.30
N ASN A 98 10.53 0.01 -2.21
CA ASN A 98 9.22 -0.63 -2.10
C ASN A 98 9.07 -1.43 -0.81
N HIS A 99 8.11 -1.01 0.00
CA HIS A 99 7.85 -1.53 1.34
C HIS A 99 6.50 -2.24 1.42
N ALA A 100 5.48 -1.67 0.80
CA ALA A 100 4.11 -2.17 0.83
C ALA A 100 3.52 -2.22 -0.58
N ALA A 101 2.58 -3.13 -0.81
CA ALA A 101 1.84 -3.25 -2.06
C ALA A 101 0.36 -3.47 -1.75
N PHE A 102 -0.53 -2.74 -2.42
CA PHE A 102 -1.96 -2.86 -2.23
C PHE A 102 -2.69 -2.91 -3.59
N PRO A 103 -3.38 -4.02 -3.93
CA PRO A 103 -4.16 -4.10 -5.17
C PRO A 103 -5.42 -3.24 -5.06
N PHE A 104 -5.76 -2.55 -6.14
CA PHE A 104 -6.86 -1.61 -6.19
C PHE A 104 -7.54 -1.60 -7.56
N LEU A 105 -8.84 -1.90 -7.60
CA LEU A 105 -9.66 -1.67 -8.78
C LEU A 105 -10.38 -0.33 -8.64
N SER A 106 -10.01 0.65 -9.45
CA SER A 106 -10.67 1.94 -9.48
C SER A 106 -12.14 1.79 -9.90
N LYS A 107 -13.06 2.18 -9.04
CA LYS A 107 -14.50 2.13 -9.32
C LYS A 107 -14.91 3.16 -10.36
N SER A 108 -14.19 4.25 -10.43
CA SER A 108 -14.47 5.37 -11.32
C SER A 108 -13.96 5.17 -12.73
N THR A 109 -12.84 4.45 -12.93
CA THR A 109 -12.23 4.26 -14.25
C THR A 109 -12.24 2.81 -14.74
N GLY A 110 -12.39 1.85 -13.84
CA GLY A 110 -12.27 0.42 -14.13
C GLY A 110 -10.82 -0.03 -14.37
N LYS A 111 -9.83 0.83 -14.16
CA LYS A 111 -8.41 0.46 -14.22
C LYS A 111 -8.01 -0.33 -12.98
N PHE A 112 -7.15 -1.31 -13.16
CA PHE A 112 -6.58 -2.07 -12.06
C PHE A 112 -5.17 -1.58 -11.75
N TYR A 113 -4.96 -1.17 -10.52
CA TYR A 113 -3.68 -0.73 -10.00
C TYR A 113 -3.16 -1.68 -8.93
N VAL A 114 -1.84 -1.71 -8.79
CA VAL A 114 -1.19 -2.10 -7.54
C VAL A 114 -0.48 -0.85 -7.03
N ILE A 115 -0.85 -0.37 -5.86
CA ILE A 115 -0.19 0.79 -5.28
C ILE A 115 1.03 0.31 -4.51
N GLY A 116 2.21 0.75 -4.93
CA GLY A 116 3.47 0.53 -4.24
C GLY A 116 3.76 1.65 -3.25
N GLY A 117 3.95 1.34 -1.98
CA GLY A 117 4.39 2.31 -0.97
C GLY A 117 5.86 2.16 -0.68
N ASP A 118 6.58 3.26 -0.64
CA ASP A 118 7.95 3.30 -0.16
C ASP A 118 8.02 3.25 1.36
N GLU A 119 9.14 2.79 1.91
CA GLU A 119 9.55 3.13 3.27
C GLU A 119 10.80 4.00 3.23
N ILE A 120 10.62 5.27 3.49
CA ILE A 120 11.74 6.20 3.66
C ILE A 120 11.47 7.02 4.92
N PHE A 121 12.39 6.91 5.87
CA PHE A 121 12.32 7.73 7.07
C PHE A 121 12.52 9.20 6.72
N PRO A 122 11.70 10.07 7.30
CA PRO A 122 11.94 11.50 7.20
C PRO A 122 13.25 11.87 7.89
N TRP A 123 13.81 13.00 7.52
CA TRP A 123 14.84 13.63 8.34
C TRP A 123 14.21 13.98 9.68
N GLY A 124 14.74 13.49 10.79
CA GLY A 124 14.29 14.08 12.03
C GLY A 124 14.11 13.24 13.25
N ILE A 125 13.87 11.95 13.24
CA ILE A 125 13.92 11.19 14.51
C ILE A 125 15.33 10.78 14.91
N GLY A 126 16.27 11.21 14.37
CA GLY A 126 17.65 10.98 14.76
C GLY A 126 18.58 11.96 14.12
N ALA A 127 18.07 12.71 13.22
CA ALA A 127 18.80 13.78 12.54
C ALA A 127 18.09 15.08 12.83
N LEU A 128 18.35 15.65 13.95
CA LEU A 128 18.05 17.03 14.33
C LEU A 128 18.72 18.03 13.38
N LYS A 129 18.66 17.82 12.09
CA LYS A 129 19.23 18.69 11.06
C LYS A 129 18.19 19.00 10.01
N ASP A 130 17.68 20.08 10.15
CA ASP A 130 17.59 21.35 9.46
C ASP A 130 17.20 21.35 7.99
N GLU A 131 16.82 20.32 7.31
CA GLU A 131 16.29 20.51 5.95
C GLU A 131 15.40 19.37 5.47
N PRO A 132 14.11 19.48 5.76
CA PRO A 132 13.14 18.76 4.98
C PRO A 132 12.85 19.55 3.70
N SER A 133 13.46 19.23 2.62
CA SER A 133 13.22 19.95 1.37
C SER A 133 12.50 19.16 0.30
N ASN A 134 12.48 17.82 0.44
CA ASN A 134 11.90 16.95 -0.57
C ASN A 134 11.09 15.82 0.06
N PRO A 135 10.06 15.30 -0.64
CA PRO A 135 9.38 14.07 -0.23
C PRO A 135 10.38 12.94 0.02
N ARG A 136 10.11 12.18 1.07
CA ARG A 136 10.92 11.04 1.46
C ARG A 136 10.16 9.75 1.22
N GLY A 137 9.98 9.41 -0.05
CA GLY A 137 9.15 8.33 -0.52
C GLY A 137 7.75 8.78 -0.90
N GLY A 138 6.94 7.84 -1.34
CA GLY A 138 5.60 8.10 -1.81
C GLY A 138 4.81 6.81 -2.03
N TYR A 139 3.67 6.98 -2.66
CA TYR A 139 2.78 5.90 -3.05
C TYR A 139 2.63 5.94 -4.56
N HIS A 140 3.17 4.93 -5.21
CA HIS A 140 3.25 4.80 -6.66
C HIS A 140 2.01 4.07 -7.18
N PHE A 141 1.26 4.70 -8.07
CA PHE A 141 0.08 4.10 -8.70
C PHE A 141 0.51 3.37 -9.98
N LEU A 142 0.72 2.08 -9.84
CA LEU A 142 1.21 1.21 -10.90
C LEU A 142 0.00 0.55 -11.59
N ASN A 143 -0.27 0.94 -12.84
CA ASN A 143 -1.37 0.39 -13.61
C ASN A 143 -1.01 -1.00 -14.13
N PHE A 144 -1.69 -2.02 -13.63
CA PHE A 144 -1.58 -3.42 -14.02
C PHE A 144 -2.75 -3.89 -14.89
N SER A 145 -3.50 -2.97 -15.50
CA SER A 145 -4.60 -3.34 -16.42
C SER A 145 -4.10 -4.18 -17.61
N ASP A 146 -2.84 -3.98 -18.02
CA ASP A 146 -2.07 -4.90 -18.85
C ASP A 146 -0.93 -5.52 -18.00
N PRO A 147 -1.08 -6.74 -17.51
CA PRO A 147 -0.05 -7.38 -16.67
C PRO A 147 1.26 -7.70 -17.39
N GLU A 148 1.29 -7.64 -18.71
CA GLU A 148 2.53 -7.83 -19.50
C GLU A 148 3.34 -6.54 -19.58
N ASN A 149 2.67 -5.38 -19.47
CA ASN A 149 3.27 -4.06 -19.60
C ASN A 149 2.76 -3.12 -18.50
N PRO A 150 2.99 -3.41 -17.21
CA PRO A 150 2.58 -2.53 -16.14
C PRO A 150 3.37 -1.21 -16.20
N VAL A 151 2.70 -0.09 -15.88
CA VAL A 151 3.30 1.25 -15.95
C VAL A 151 2.92 2.08 -14.72
N GLU A 152 3.83 2.94 -14.29
CA GLU A 152 3.52 3.98 -13.30
C GLU A 152 2.76 5.11 -13.98
N GLU A 153 1.55 5.46 -13.48
CA GLU A 153 0.75 6.57 -14.00
C GLU A 153 0.77 7.79 -13.07
N ALA A 154 0.84 7.56 -11.77
CA ALA A 154 0.78 8.64 -10.78
C ALA A 154 1.58 8.32 -9.51
N ILE A 155 1.86 9.36 -8.75
CA ILE A 155 2.47 9.26 -7.43
C ILE A 155 1.79 10.22 -6.46
N TYR A 156 1.64 9.80 -5.21
CA TYR A 156 1.27 10.66 -4.10
C TYR A 156 2.44 10.78 -3.13
N GLN A 157 2.97 12.00 -2.97
CA GLN A 157 4.12 12.28 -2.11
C GLN A 157 3.81 13.51 -1.24
N VAL A 158 3.85 13.33 0.08
CA VAL A 158 3.72 14.45 1.02
C VAL A 158 5.07 15.16 1.11
N PRO A 159 5.15 16.46 0.81
CA PRO A 159 6.39 17.21 0.97
C PRO A 159 6.92 17.11 2.40
N GLU A 160 8.24 16.97 2.51
CA GLU A 160 8.95 16.99 3.80
C GLU A 160 8.59 15.83 4.76
N ALA A 161 7.83 14.85 4.29
CA ALA A 161 7.44 13.68 5.05
C ALA A 161 8.00 12.39 4.47
N GLY A 162 8.11 11.38 5.30
CA GLY A 162 8.32 10.00 4.87
C GLY A 162 7.01 9.35 4.47
N SER A 163 7.08 8.11 4.02
CA SER A 163 5.92 7.26 3.72
C SER A 163 6.11 5.88 4.35
N HIS A 164 5.00 5.22 4.66
CA HIS A 164 5.00 3.87 5.21
C HIS A 164 3.79 3.07 4.72
N ASN A 165 2.92 2.59 5.61
CA ASN A 165 1.80 1.75 5.21
C ASN A 165 0.59 2.54 4.71
N MET A 166 -0.22 1.86 3.91
CA MET A 166 -1.45 2.37 3.32
C MET A 166 -2.61 1.39 3.48
N TRP A 167 -3.80 1.92 3.27
CA TRP A 167 -5.04 1.15 3.12
C TRP A 167 -5.94 1.81 2.09
N ILE A 168 -6.78 1.03 1.39
CA ILE A 168 -7.70 1.57 0.41
C ILE A 168 -9.13 1.13 0.75
N VAL A 169 -10.06 2.08 0.70
CA VAL A 169 -11.49 1.84 0.84
C VAL A 169 -12.22 2.56 -0.29
N GLY A 170 -12.77 1.81 -1.22
CA GLY A 170 -13.35 2.40 -2.43
C GLY A 170 -12.28 3.15 -3.23
N ASP A 171 -12.57 4.39 -3.62
CA ASP A 171 -11.61 5.28 -4.28
C ASP A 171 -10.97 6.26 -3.26
N THR A 172 -10.69 5.79 -2.05
CA THR A 172 -10.03 6.57 -0.99
C THR A 172 -8.78 5.86 -0.50
N LEU A 173 -7.65 6.54 -0.55
CA LEU A 173 -6.37 6.09 -0.02
C LEU A 173 -6.14 6.69 1.37
N ILE A 174 -5.78 5.86 2.33
CA ILE A 174 -5.49 6.23 3.73
C ILE A 174 -4.05 5.82 4.03
N THR A 175 -3.20 6.80 4.40
CA THR A 175 -1.76 6.56 4.50
C THR A 175 -1.15 7.09 5.78
N GLY A 176 -0.11 6.38 6.28
CA GLY A 176 0.79 6.86 7.31
C GLY A 176 2.04 7.50 6.69
N ASN A 177 2.31 8.73 7.04
CA ASN A 177 3.38 9.52 6.43
C ASN A 177 4.40 10.04 7.47
N TYR A 178 4.69 9.26 8.47
CA TYR A 178 5.60 9.65 9.56
C TYR A 178 5.28 11.05 10.10
N GLN A 179 6.16 12.05 9.96
CA GLN A 179 5.89 13.43 10.42
C GLN A 179 4.77 14.13 9.63
N GLY A 180 4.48 13.66 8.42
CA GLY A 180 3.34 14.12 7.65
C GLY A 180 2.00 13.75 8.27
N GLY A 181 1.99 12.86 9.28
CA GLY A 181 0.77 12.40 9.93
C GLY A 181 -0.03 11.39 9.11
N LEU A 182 -1.29 11.24 9.47
CA LEU A 182 -2.26 10.49 8.68
C LEU A 182 -2.79 11.36 7.54
N ARG A 183 -2.88 10.79 6.35
CA ARG A 183 -3.44 11.44 5.17
C ARG A 183 -4.56 10.61 4.58
N ILE A 184 -5.59 11.30 4.11
CA ILE A 184 -6.75 10.71 3.41
C ILE A 184 -6.85 11.40 2.06
N VAL A 185 -6.83 10.61 0.99
CA VAL A 185 -6.67 11.11 -0.38
C VAL A 185 -7.76 10.55 -1.27
N ASP A 186 -8.40 11.42 -2.05
CA ASP A 186 -9.31 11.02 -3.12
C ASP A 186 -8.51 10.49 -4.31
N ILE A 187 -8.67 9.21 -4.60
CA ILE A 187 -8.06 8.51 -5.73
C ILE A 187 -9.10 8.11 -6.79
N SER A 188 -10.24 8.82 -6.82
CA SER A 188 -11.24 8.65 -7.86
C SER A 188 -10.81 9.30 -9.19
N GLY A 189 -11.43 8.87 -10.30
CA GLY A 189 -11.13 9.41 -11.64
C GLY A 189 -9.75 9.01 -12.15
N GLU A 190 -9.27 9.71 -13.18
CA GLU A 190 -7.97 9.44 -13.76
C GLU A 190 -6.84 9.82 -12.81
N LEU A 191 -5.89 8.89 -12.63
CA LEU A 191 -4.71 9.05 -11.79
C LEU A 191 -3.50 9.30 -12.69
N LEU A 192 -3.02 10.54 -12.74
CA LEU A 192 -1.90 10.95 -13.57
C LEU A 192 -0.96 11.90 -12.83
N GLY A 193 0.34 11.63 -12.87
CA GLY A 193 1.37 12.51 -12.32
C GLY A 193 1.28 12.67 -10.80
N ASP A 194 1.48 13.88 -10.29
CA ASP A 194 1.59 14.15 -8.85
C ASP A 194 0.21 14.46 -8.22
N ILE A 195 -0.34 13.49 -7.50
CA ILE A 195 -1.66 13.55 -6.86
C ILE A 195 -1.70 14.60 -5.73
N TYR A 196 -0.60 14.76 -4.99
CA TYR A 196 -0.52 15.78 -3.94
C TYR A 196 -0.65 17.20 -4.51
N LYS A 197 0.08 17.50 -5.59
CA LYS A 197 0.02 18.81 -6.25
C LYS A 197 -1.34 19.10 -6.91
N GLN A 198 -2.13 18.07 -7.17
CA GLN A 198 -3.51 18.24 -7.64
C GLN A 198 -4.49 18.62 -6.53
N GLY A 199 -4.05 18.67 -5.27
CA GLY A 199 -4.90 19.04 -4.14
C GLY A 199 -5.95 17.97 -3.80
N ARG A 200 -5.63 16.69 -4.00
CA ARG A 200 -6.59 15.57 -3.79
C ARG A 200 -6.61 15.06 -2.35
N GLU A 201 -5.91 15.70 -1.43
CA GLU A 201 -6.06 15.41 -0.01
C GLU A 201 -7.44 15.89 0.48
N ILE A 202 -8.20 14.98 1.10
CA ILE A 202 -9.52 15.25 1.68
C ILE A 202 -9.50 15.21 3.21
N GLY A 203 -8.40 14.79 3.82
CA GLY A 203 -8.23 14.80 5.26
C GLY A 203 -6.78 14.66 5.68
N VAL A 204 -6.44 15.38 6.75
CA VAL A 204 -5.12 15.36 7.39
C VAL A 204 -5.29 15.31 8.90
N TYR A 205 -4.58 14.40 9.56
CA TYR A 205 -4.52 14.39 11.01
C TYR A 205 -3.06 14.29 11.48
N LEU A 206 -2.63 15.26 12.27
CA LEU A 206 -1.31 15.30 12.88
C LEU A 206 -1.43 14.84 14.34
N SER A 207 -0.91 13.67 14.65
CA SER A 207 -0.92 13.05 15.96
C SER A 207 0.11 13.70 16.89
N GLN A 208 -0.15 14.93 17.29
CA GLN A 208 0.74 15.69 18.18
C GLN A 208 0.35 15.45 19.63
N HIS A 209 1.32 15.09 20.46
CA HIS A 209 1.11 14.89 21.89
C HIS A 209 2.30 15.42 22.68
N GLU A 210 2.04 16.23 23.70
CA GLU A 210 3.08 16.87 24.52
C GLU A 210 3.93 15.85 25.30
N ASN A 211 3.34 14.69 25.65
CA ASN A 211 4.01 13.59 26.36
C ASN A 211 4.50 12.48 25.42
N GLY A 212 4.55 12.71 24.13
CA GLY A 212 5.18 11.81 23.18
C GLY A 212 6.68 11.70 23.43
N ARG A 213 7.31 10.65 22.93
CA ARG A 213 8.77 10.45 23.06
C ARG A 213 9.54 11.66 22.51
N ILE A 214 9.03 12.27 21.45
CA ILE A 214 9.42 13.57 20.95
C ILE A 214 8.17 14.45 21.06
N PRO A 215 8.15 15.45 21.93
CA PRO A 215 6.96 16.27 22.13
C PRO A 215 6.47 16.92 20.83
N ASN A 216 5.15 16.84 20.61
CA ASN A 216 4.45 17.49 19.51
C ASN A 216 4.95 17.12 18.10
N SER A 217 5.51 15.93 17.94
CA SER A 217 5.98 15.41 16.65
C SER A 217 5.16 14.20 16.23
N PRO A 218 4.41 14.27 15.12
CA PRO A 218 3.75 13.09 14.56
C PRO A 218 4.78 12.08 14.06
N MET A 219 4.41 10.79 14.12
CA MET A 219 5.20 9.69 13.57
C MET A 219 4.29 8.54 13.14
N VAL A 220 3.34 8.84 12.28
CA VAL A 220 2.32 7.88 11.85
C VAL A 220 2.91 6.82 10.94
N TRP A 221 2.75 5.57 11.36
CA TRP A 221 3.32 4.42 10.69
C TRP A 221 2.33 3.71 9.77
N GLY A 222 1.11 3.48 10.25
CA GLY A 222 0.11 2.81 9.43
C GLY A 222 -1.29 3.03 9.95
N ALA A 223 -2.25 2.97 9.03
CA ALA A 223 -3.65 3.15 9.33
C ALA A 223 -4.46 1.94 8.86
N GLN A 224 -5.50 1.60 9.61
CA GLN A 224 -6.44 0.54 9.28
C GLN A 224 -7.87 1.04 9.52
N PRO A 225 -8.67 1.21 8.46
CA PRO A 225 -10.08 1.51 8.61
C PRO A 225 -10.85 0.28 9.10
N TYR A 226 -11.81 0.52 9.99
CA TYR A 226 -12.75 -0.49 10.46
C TYR A 226 -14.10 0.16 10.74
N LYS A 227 -15.10 -0.20 9.95
CA LYS A 227 -16.41 0.47 9.94
C LYS A 227 -16.26 1.98 9.68
N GLU A 228 -16.84 2.83 10.55
CA GLU A 228 -16.74 4.28 10.51
C GLU A 228 -15.44 4.85 11.12
N TYR A 229 -14.62 3.98 11.71
CA TYR A 229 -13.40 4.38 12.41
C TYR A 229 -12.15 4.17 11.55
N ILE A 230 -11.14 5.01 11.76
CA ILE A 230 -9.78 4.79 11.29
C ILE A 230 -8.90 4.66 12.52
N PHE A 231 -8.32 3.47 12.70
CA PHE A 231 -7.28 3.22 13.70
C PHE A 231 -5.93 3.43 13.05
N PHE A 232 -5.03 4.10 13.75
CA PHE A 232 -3.66 4.23 13.25
C PHE A 232 -2.64 4.24 14.38
N ALA A 233 -1.45 3.74 14.07
CA ALA A 233 -0.32 3.70 14.97
C ALA A 233 0.61 4.89 14.73
N ASP A 234 0.94 5.57 15.81
CA ASP A 234 2.00 6.58 15.84
C ASP A 234 3.14 6.07 16.72
N MET A 235 4.35 5.95 16.15
CA MET A 235 5.52 5.41 16.86
C MET A 235 5.95 6.26 18.06
N ASN A 236 5.57 7.52 18.07
CA ASN A 236 5.96 8.48 19.07
C ASN A 236 4.97 8.58 20.23
N SER A 237 3.67 8.46 19.93
CA SER A 237 2.59 8.76 20.89
C SER A 237 1.52 7.66 21.05
N GLY A 238 1.59 6.57 20.26
CA GLY A 238 0.78 5.37 20.48
C GLY A 238 -0.36 5.16 19.48
N LEU A 239 -1.47 4.57 19.93
CA LEU A 239 -2.62 4.21 19.09
C LEU A 239 -3.68 5.31 19.13
N TYR A 240 -4.16 5.68 17.97
CA TYR A 240 -5.24 6.64 17.75
C TYR A 240 -6.45 5.97 17.10
N CYS A 241 -7.61 6.54 17.35
CA CYS A 241 -8.86 6.21 16.68
C CYS A 241 -9.57 7.52 16.32
N ILE A 242 -9.89 7.69 15.04
CA ILE A 242 -10.58 8.87 14.53
C ILE A 242 -11.79 8.48 13.71
N VAL A 243 -12.68 9.46 13.48
CA VAL A 243 -13.82 9.40 12.57
C VAL A 243 -13.67 10.51 11.55
N ILE A 244 -14.04 10.25 10.31
CA ILE A 244 -14.16 11.30 9.30
C ILE A 244 -15.53 11.95 9.49
N GLU A 245 -15.57 13.17 9.97
CA GLU A 245 -16.78 13.99 10.00
C GLU A 245 -16.91 14.71 8.66
N ASN A 246 -17.99 14.45 7.94
CA ASN A 246 -18.37 15.31 6.82
C ASN A 246 -18.95 16.60 7.41
N GLU A 247 -18.34 17.74 7.15
CA GLU A 247 -19.01 19.00 7.41
C GLU A 247 -20.31 19.04 6.60
N GLU A 248 -21.46 18.83 7.26
CA GLU A 248 -22.72 19.23 6.68
C GLU A 248 -22.58 20.72 6.36
N LYS A 249 -22.68 21.07 5.07
CA LYS A 249 -22.81 22.48 4.69
C LYS A 249 -24.06 23.00 5.41
N THR A 250 -23.86 23.62 6.56
CA THR A 250 -24.89 24.44 7.16
C THR A 250 -25.14 25.56 6.16
N GLU A 251 -26.22 25.42 5.39
CA GLU A 251 -26.73 26.56 4.64
C GLU A 251 -26.97 27.66 5.67
N ALA A 252 -26.21 28.74 5.53
CA ALA A 252 -26.40 29.93 6.36
C ALA A 252 -27.83 30.45 6.10
N PRO A 253 -28.53 30.84 7.17
CA PRO A 253 -29.91 31.32 7.07
C PRO A 253 -30.04 32.60 6.26
#